data_ba0bf3cf3d8922ade3abaa174d7ad4be
#
_entry.id   ba0bf3cf3d8922ade3abaa174d7ad4be
#
_cell.length_a   1.000
_cell.length_b   1.000
_cell.length_c   1.000
_cell.angle_alpha   90.00
_cell.angle_beta   90.00
_cell.angle_gamma   90.00
#
_symmetry.space_group_name_H-M   'P 1'
#
loop_
_entity.id
_entity.type
_entity.pdbx_description
1 polymer ?
#
loop_
_entity_poly.entity_id
_entity_poly.type
_entity_poly.pdbx_seq_one_letter_code
_entity_poly.pdbx_strand_id
1 'polypeptide(L)'
;GRSCVNASAIWPPRHVEEIAEALAKRLAQIVPREASDENAQIAPFVDPQVATRINSIIDQGLSEPGARDVTAAYRDGGRLVNWNNCSYLLPTVLLCEQDHPLAMKEFLFPFVSIVRVDQNDIPTALGPTLVATDITKDPKLIQTLVASPRGDRLNIGALATNQVSWDQPHEGNLF
;
A
#
# COMPACT_ATOMS: atom_id res chain seq x y z
N GLY A 1 -0.60 -9.32 1.21
CA GLY A 1 -1.14 -8.24 0.46
C GLY A 1 -2.44 -8.52 -0.27
N ARG A 2 -3.36 -9.40 0.25
CA ARG A 2 -4.67 -9.66 -0.37
C ARG A 2 -5.82 -9.48 0.62
N SER A 3 -5.62 -8.60 1.61
CA SER A 3 -6.65 -8.25 2.59
C SER A 3 -7.11 -6.82 2.35
N CYS A 4 -8.40 -6.57 2.52
CA CYS A 4 -9.01 -5.23 2.44
C CYS A 4 -8.47 -4.24 3.47
N VAL A 5 -7.82 -4.72 4.52
CA VAL A 5 -7.19 -3.90 5.57
C VAL A 5 -5.68 -3.71 5.38
N ASN A 6 -5.10 -4.11 4.24
CA ASN A 6 -3.70 -3.79 3.95
C ASN A 6 -3.54 -2.31 3.65
N ALA A 7 -2.44 -1.73 4.11
CA ALA A 7 -2.09 -0.38 3.72
C ALA A 7 -1.79 -0.33 2.21
N SER A 8 -2.59 0.43 1.46
CA SER A 8 -2.44 0.66 0.03
C SER A 8 -1.77 2.00 -0.28
N ALA A 9 -1.83 2.95 0.66
CA ALA A 9 -1.16 4.24 0.54
C ALA A 9 -0.63 4.73 1.90
N ILE A 10 0.47 5.48 1.87
CA ILE A 10 1.12 6.09 3.03
C ILE A 10 1.38 7.55 2.68
N TRP A 11 1.00 8.46 3.57
CA TRP A 11 1.16 9.92 3.41
C TRP A 11 2.13 10.47 4.47
N PRO A 12 3.44 10.34 4.29
CA PRO A 12 4.40 10.90 5.22
C PRO A 12 4.61 12.39 4.90
N PRO A 13 4.40 13.30 5.87
CA PRO A 13 4.63 14.73 5.63
C PRO A 13 6.12 15.10 5.55
N ARG A 14 7.00 14.16 5.93
CA ARG A 14 8.46 14.30 5.92
C ARG A 14 9.12 12.97 5.65
N HIS A 15 10.38 12.99 5.21
CA HIS A 15 11.19 11.79 4.95
C HIS A 15 10.58 10.84 3.91
N VAL A 16 9.89 11.43 2.92
CA VAL A 16 9.11 10.67 1.92
C VAL A 16 10.01 9.69 1.16
N GLU A 17 11.16 10.16 0.69
CA GLU A 17 12.13 9.37 -0.05
C GLU A 17 12.76 8.29 0.82
N GLU A 18 13.21 8.65 2.01
CA GLU A 18 13.86 7.72 2.94
C GLU A 18 12.91 6.59 3.35
N ILE A 19 11.62 6.91 3.57
CA ILE A 19 10.59 5.92 3.89
C ILE A 19 10.35 5.01 2.68
N ALA A 20 10.19 5.59 1.50
CA ALA A 20 9.97 4.83 0.27
C ALA A 20 11.13 3.87 -0.02
N GLU A 21 12.37 4.35 0.10
CA GLU A 21 13.57 3.52 -0.12
C GLU A 21 13.76 2.44 0.94
N ALA A 22 13.58 2.77 2.21
CA ALA A 22 13.71 1.80 3.29
C ALA A 22 12.70 0.65 3.13
N LEU A 23 11.44 0.99 2.76
CA LEU A 23 10.40 0.02 2.53
C LEU A 23 10.68 -0.80 1.26
N ALA A 24 11.09 -0.15 0.17
CA ALA A 24 11.42 -0.81 -1.09
C ALA A 24 12.58 -1.82 -0.94
N LYS A 25 13.67 -1.43 -0.27
CA LYS A 25 14.82 -2.31 0.02
C LYS A 25 14.39 -3.58 0.77
N ARG A 26 13.50 -3.43 1.74
CA ARG A 26 13.00 -4.55 2.54
C ARG A 26 12.07 -5.45 1.75
N LEU A 27 11.13 -4.87 1.01
CA LEU A 27 10.13 -5.62 0.26
C LEU A 27 10.68 -6.28 -1.00
N ALA A 28 11.69 -5.69 -1.63
CA ALA A 28 12.35 -6.28 -2.81
C ALA A 28 13.03 -7.64 -2.54
N GLN A 29 13.27 -7.98 -1.26
CA GLN A 29 13.84 -9.28 -0.89
C GLN A 29 12.80 -10.41 -0.89
N ILE A 30 11.52 -10.08 -1.01
CA ILE A 30 10.44 -11.06 -1.01
C ILE A 30 10.30 -11.64 -2.42
N VAL A 31 10.55 -12.94 -2.54
CA VAL A 31 10.49 -13.70 -3.79
C VAL A 31 9.52 -14.88 -3.66
N PRO A 32 9.03 -15.46 -4.77
CA PRO A 32 8.27 -16.70 -4.74
C PRO A 32 9.05 -17.83 -4.07
N ARG A 33 8.34 -18.64 -3.29
CA ARG A 33 8.87 -19.81 -2.59
C ARG A 33 7.89 -20.97 -2.69
N GLU A 34 8.34 -22.19 -2.39
CA GLU A 34 7.46 -23.34 -2.27
C GLU A 34 6.38 -23.12 -1.20
N ALA A 35 5.17 -23.64 -1.44
CA ALA A 35 4.06 -23.48 -0.50
C ALA A 35 4.33 -24.13 0.88
N SER A 36 5.25 -25.08 0.94
CA SER A 36 5.71 -25.73 2.16
C SER A 36 6.79 -24.95 2.92
N ASP A 37 7.37 -23.90 2.30
CA ASP A 37 8.36 -23.05 2.97
C ASP A 37 7.64 -22.10 3.93
N GLU A 38 7.93 -22.18 5.22
CA GLU A 38 7.38 -21.31 6.26
C GLU A 38 7.71 -19.83 6.06
N ASN A 39 8.73 -19.52 5.23
CA ASN A 39 9.10 -18.17 4.85
C ASN A 39 8.41 -17.68 3.56
N ALA A 40 7.46 -18.45 3.01
CA ALA A 40 6.67 -18.00 1.87
C ALA A 40 5.77 -16.83 2.28
N GLN A 41 5.97 -15.66 1.66
CA GLN A 41 5.29 -14.42 2.03
C GLN A 41 4.33 -13.90 0.95
N ILE A 42 4.41 -14.45 -0.26
CA ILE A 42 3.53 -14.10 -1.37
C ILE A 42 2.91 -15.34 -1.99
N ALA A 43 1.69 -15.19 -2.48
CA ALA A 43 0.95 -16.26 -3.14
C ALA A 43 0.83 -15.97 -4.65
N PRO A 44 0.77 -17.02 -5.49
CA PRO A 44 0.52 -16.87 -6.93
C PRO A 44 -0.88 -16.33 -7.21
N PHE A 45 -1.08 -15.81 -8.39
CA PHE A 45 -2.40 -15.54 -8.93
C PHE A 45 -3.02 -16.83 -9.48
N VAL A 46 -4.28 -17.08 -9.13
CA VAL A 46 -5.03 -18.24 -9.64
C VAL A 46 -5.20 -18.11 -11.17
N ASP A 47 -5.50 -16.91 -11.64
CA ASP A 47 -5.55 -16.58 -13.05
C ASP A 47 -4.34 -15.70 -13.44
N PRO A 48 -3.42 -16.22 -14.27
CA PRO A 48 -2.26 -15.46 -14.75
C PRO A 48 -2.64 -14.17 -15.50
N GLN A 49 -3.81 -14.13 -16.15
CA GLN A 49 -4.26 -12.95 -16.88
C GLN A 49 -4.54 -11.79 -15.93
N VAL A 50 -5.00 -12.06 -14.71
CA VAL A 50 -5.20 -11.03 -13.68
C VAL A 50 -3.87 -10.39 -13.30
N ALA A 51 -2.82 -11.19 -13.09
CA ALA A 51 -1.48 -10.67 -12.78
C ALA A 51 -0.96 -9.80 -13.93
N THR A 52 -1.10 -10.27 -15.18
CA THR A 52 -0.70 -9.52 -16.38
C THR A 52 -1.46 -8.20 -16.50
N ARG A 53 -2.78 -8.22 -16.27
CA ARG A 53 -3.62 -7.01 -16.33
C ARG A 53 -3.21 -5.98 -15.28
N ILE A 54 -3.00 -6.42 -14.03
CA ILE A 54 -2.54 -5.52 -12.96
C ILE A 54 -1.18 -4.94 -13.30
N ASN A 55 -0.25 -5.77 -13.78
CA ASN A 55 1.07 -5.29 -14.22
C ASN A 55 0.95 -4.19 -15.29
N SER A 56 0.10 -4.42 -16.30
CA SER A 56 -0.10 -3.45 -17.39
C SER A 56 -0.72 -2.13 -16.90
N ILE A 57 -1.66 -2.19 -15.95
CA ILE A 57 -2.24 -0.98 -15.34
C ILE A 57 -1.17 -0.16 -14.63
N ILE A 58 -0.29 -0.83 -13.88
CA ILE A 58 0.80 -0.14 -13.17
C ILE A 58 1.81 0.43 -14.16
N ASP A 59 2.20 -0.32 -15.19
CA ASP A 59 3.14 0.15 -16.22
C ASP A 59 2.57 1.34 -17.00
N GLN A 60 1.28 1.31 -17.32
CA GLN A 60 0.61 2.44 -17.96
C GLN A 60 0.64 3.69 -17.05
N GLY A 61 0.31 3.54 -15.75
CA GLY A 61 0.40 4.65 -14.83
C GLY A 61 1.84 5.17 -14.67
N LEU A 62 2.83 4.29 -14.63
CA LEU A 62 4.24 4.68 -14.54
C LEU A 62 4.79 5.36 -15.82
N SER A 63 4.07 5.28 -16.95
CA SER A 63 4.42 6.05 -18.15
C SER A 63 4.01 7.52 -18.06
N GLU A 64 3.15 7.87 -17.11
CA GLU A 64 2.76 9.23 -16.81
C GLU A 64 3.74 9.87 -15.80
N PRO A 65 4.01 11.19 -15.88
CA PRO A 65 4.87 11.86 -14.93
C PRO A 65 4.23 11.90 -13.53
N GLY A 66 5.05 11.95 -12.49
CA GLY A 66 4.58 12.08 -11.10
C GLY A 66 4.53 10.75 -10.33
N ALA A 67 4.98 9.62 -10.91
CA ALA A 67 5.19 8.38 -10.17
C ALA A 67 6.45 7.65 -10.60
N ARG A 68 7.04 6.89 -9.66
CA ARG A 68 8.14 5.97 -9.95
C ARG A 68 8.06 4.70 -9.11
N ASP A 69 8.47 3.58 -9.69
CA ASP A 69 8.63 2.32 -8.96
C ASP A 69 9.98 2.32 -8.23
N VAL A 70 9.93 2.49 -6.90
CA VAL A 70 11.13 2.54 -6.05
C VAL A 70 11.74 1.15 -5.88
N THR A 71 10.91 0.09 -5.85
CA THR A 71 11.38 -1.29 -5.74
C THR A 71 12.16 -1.76 -6.95
N ALA A 72 11.94 -1.16 -8.12
CA ALA A 72 12.66 -1.51 -9.35
C ALA A 72 14.19 -1.36 -9.22
N ALA A 73 14.67 -0.45 -8.34
CA ALA A 73 16.10 -0.27 -8.08
C ALA A 73 16.73 -1.38 -7.19
N TYR A 74 15.91 -2.22 -6.57
CA TYR A 74 16.35 -3.19 -5.54
C TYR A 74 15.94 -4.62 -5.84
N ARG A 75 15.32 -4.90 -6.99
CA ARG A 75 14.99 -6.24 -7.45
C ARG A 75 15.59 -6.50 -8.83
N ASP A 76 15.87 -7.76 -9.11
CA ASP A 76 16.26 -8.18 -10.44
C ASP A 76 15.04 -8.38 -11.33
N GLY A 77 15.00 -7.70 -12.47
CA GLY A 77 13.93 -7.83 -13.45
C GLY A 77 12.61 -7.11 -13.11
N GLY A 78 11.55 -7.52 -13.78
CA GLY A 78 10.21 -6.94 -13.65
C GLY A 78 9.46 -7.40 -12.40
N ARG A 79 8.34 -6.74 -12.10
CA ARG A 79 7.46 -7.17 -10.98
C ARG A 79 6.62 -8.40 -11.29
N LEU A 80 6.28 -8.63 -12.55
CA LEU A 80 5.57 -9.84 -12.98
C LEU A 80 6.59 -10.95 -13.23
N VAL A 81 6.49 -12.03 -12.48
CA VAL A 81 7.37 -13.19 -12.59
C VAL A 81 6.57 -14.50 -12.69
N ASN A 82 7.11 -15.44 -13.46
CA ASN A 82 6.59 -16.81 -13.51
C ASN A 82 7.58 -17.72 -12.78
N TRP A 83 7.07 -18.49 -11.84
CA TRP A 83 7.82 -19.44 -11.05
C TRP A 83 6.98 -20.67 -10.75
N ASN A 84 7.52 -21.87 -10.95
CA ASN A 84 6.81 -23.15 -10.81
C ASN A 84 5.43 -23.18 -11.50
N ASN A 85 5.37 -22.74 -12.75
CA ASN A 85 4.16 -22.65 -13.57
C ASN A 85 3.07 -21.73 -12.99
N CYS A 86 3.40 -20.87 -12.04
CA CYS A 86 2.52 -19.91 -11.42
C CYS A 86 2.99 -18.48 -11.70
N SER A 87 2.04 -17.55 -11.83
CA SER A 87 2.32 -16.13 -12.01
C SER A 87 2.24 -15.38 -10.69
N TYR A 88 3.23 -14.55 -10.43
CA TYR A 88 3.33 -13.72 -9.23
C TYR A 88 3.53 -12.26 -9.60
N LEU A 89 3.01 -11.37 -8.77
CA LEU A 89 3.44 -9.98 -8.72
C LEU A 89 4.30 -9.76 -7.47
N LEU A 90 5.54 -9.37 -7.69
CA LEU A 90 6.48 -9.07 -6.61
C LEU A 90 6.05 -7.79 -5.89
N PRO A 91 6.34 -7.66 -4.59
CA PRO A 91 6.03 -6.45 -3.83
C PRO A 91 6.49 -5.20 -4.53
N THR A 92 5.63 -4.17 -4.55
CA THR A 92 5.87 -2.94 -5.29
C THR A 92 5.59 -1.73 -4.41
N VAL A 93 6.58 -0.87 -4.29
CA VAL A 93 6.51 0.43 -3.62
C VAL A 93 6.63 1.51 -4.67
N LEU A 94 5.60 2.31 -4.82
CA LEU A 94 5.63 3.50 -5.66
C LEU A 94 5.88 4.74 -4.82
N LEU A 95 6.53 5.72 -5.41
CA LEU A 95 6.55 7.09 -4.94
C LEU A 95 5.73 7.91 -5.90
N CYS A 96 4.69 8.59 -5.41
CA CYS A 96 3.69 9.28 -6.22
C CYS A 96 3.51 10.73 -5.77
N GLU A 97 3.24 11.61 -6.73
CA GLU A 97 2.59 12.89 -6.45
C GLU A 97 1.11 12.66 -6.10
N GLN A 98 0.51 13.58 -5.34
CA GLN A 98 -0.83 13.41 -4.76
C GLN A 98 -1.94 13.22 -5.81
N ASP A 99 -1.83 13.89 -6.94
CA ASP A 99 -2.81 13.87 -8.03
C ASP A 99 -2.58 12.73 -9.04
N HIS A 100 -1.52 11.94 -8.86
CA HIS A 100 -1.19 10.86 -9.77
C HIS A 100 -2.22 9.71 -9.68
N PRO A 101 -2.68 9.13 -10.81
CA PRO A 101 -3.71 8.07 -10.82
C PRO A 101 -3.39 6.84 -9.97
N LEU A 102 -2.10 6.53 -9.75
CA LEU A 102 -1.68 5.40 -8.91
C LEU A 102 -1.59 5.73 -7.41
N ALA A 103 -1.67 7.01 -7.01
CA ALA A 103 -1.49 7.43 -5.62
C ALA A 103 -2.51 6.79 -4.67
N MET A 104 -3.76 6.61 -5.16
CA MET A 104 -4.90 6.08 -4.39
C MET A 104 -5.36 4.71 -4.91
N LYS A 105 -4.56 4.04 -5.73
CA LYS A 105 -4.93 2.72 -6.24
C LYS A 105 -4.65 1.63 -5.22
N GLU A 106 -5.60 0.73 -5.12
CA GLU A 106 -5.48 -0.52 -4.38
C GLU A 106 -5.41 -1.70 -5.34
N PHE A 107 -4.51 -2.63 -5.05
CA PHE A 107 -4.39 -3.88 -5.77
C PHE A 107 -4.26 -5.05 -4.77
N LEU A 108 -4.83 -6.19 -5.13
CA LEU A 108 -4.81 -7.39 -4.27
C LEU A 108 -3.49 -8.17 -4.39
N PHE A 109 -2.38 -7.46 -4.21
CA PHE A 109 -1.03 -8.02 -4.00
C PHE A 109 -0.24 -7.04 -3.11
N PRO A 110 0.98 -7.36 -2.63
CA PRO A 110 1.78 -6.43 -1.83
C PRO A 110 2.18 -5.18 -2.64
N PHE A 111 1.35 -4.18 -2.58
CA PHE A 111 1.47 -2.91 -3.29
C PHE A 111 1.19 -1.76 -2.35
N VAL A 112 2.00 -0.71 -2.44
CA VAL A 112 1.78 0.52 -1.67
C VAL A 112 2.30 1.73 -2.43
N SER A 113 1.55 2.82 -2.40
CA SER A 113 1.99 4.13 -2.87
C SER A 113 2.42 4.99 -1.68
N ILE A 114 3.64 5.51 -1.74
CA ILE A 114 4.10 6.58 -0.85
C ILE A 114 3.77 7.89 -1.55
N VAL A 115 2.87 8.66 -0.96
CA VAL A 115 2.31 9.85 -1.61
C VAL A 115 2.89 11.10 -1.00
N ARG A 116 3.43 12.00 -1.83
CA ARG A 116 3.87 13.32 -1.39
C ARG A 116 2.66 14.17 -1.08
N VAL A 117 2.59 14.72 0.11
CA VAL A 117 1.47 15.53 0.57
C VAL A 117 1.97 16.53 1.61
N ASP A 118 1.39 17.75 1.59
CA ASP A 118 1.57 18.67 2.71
C ASP A 118 0.82 18.15 3.94
N GLN A 119 1.40 18.34 5.12
CA GLN A 119 0.79 17.88 6.38
C GLN A 119 -0.63 18.43 6.59
N ASN A 120 -0.88 19.66 6.14
CA ASN A 120 -2.18 20.30 6.29
C ASN A 120 -3.24 19.72 5.35
N ASP A 121 -2.80 19.09 4.26
CA ASP A 121 -3.69 18.50 3.25
C ASP A 121 -4.04 17.04 3.55
N ILE A 122 -3.35 16.37 4.47
CA ILE A 122 -3.61 14.97 4.82
C ILE A 122 -5.09 14.69 5.11
N PRO A 123 -5.81 15.48 5.95
CA PRO A 123 -7.21 15.21 6.25
C PRO A 123 -8.13 15.30 5.03
N THR A 124 -7.78 16.10 4.03
CA THR A 124 -8.54 16.25 2.79
C THR A 124 -8.13 15.27 1.71
N ALA A 125 -6.84 14.92 1.68
CA ALA A 125 -6.27 13.94 0.75
C ALA A 125 -6.73 12.51 1.07
N LEU A 126 -6.96 12.21 2.36
CA LEU A 126 -7.52 10.94 2.79
C LEU A 126 -8.96 10.81 2.27
N GLY A 127 -9.13 10.07 1.18
CA GLY A 127 -10.45 9.72 0.63
C GLY A 127 -11.21 8.76 1.56
N PRO A 128 -12.42 8.32 1.16
CA PRO A 128 -13.12 7.25 1.85
C PRO A 128 -12.21 6.03 2.00
N THR A 129 -12.03 5.55 3.22
CA THR A 129 -11.14 4.43 3.51
C THR A 129 -11.73 3.53 4.59
N LEU A 130 -11.51 2.23 4.45
CA LEU A 130 -11.96 1.24 5.42
C LEU A 130 -11.17 1.38 6.73
N VAL A 131 -9.86 1.55 6.64
CA VAL A 131 -8.97 1.66 7.81
C VAL A 131 -7.90 2.70 7.55
N ALA A 132 -7.74 3.63 8.48
CA ALA A 132 -6.60 4.53 8.55
C ALA A 132 -5.81 4.33 9.85
N THR A 133 -4.49 4.47 9.78
CA THR A 133 -3.63 4.56 10.96
C THR A 133 -2.88 5.88 10.91
N ASP A 134 -3.06 6.70 11.92
CA ASP A 134 -2.36 7.97 12.08
C ASP A 134 -1.28 7.86 13.17
N ILE A 135 -0.02 7.94 12.74
CA ILE A 135 1.14 7.85 13.63
C ILE A 135 1.59 9.27 13.98
N THR A 136 0.78 9.95 14.79
CA THR A 136 1.03 11.33 15.22
C THR A 136 0.85 11.52 16.71
N LYS A 137 1.42 12.61 17.24
CA LYS A 137 1.15 13.17 18.58
C LYS A 137 0.53 14.55 18.50
N ASP A 138 0.24 15.07 17.31
CA ASP A 138 -0.38 16.37 17.13
C ASP A 138 -1.88 16.30 17.48
N PRO A 139 -2.34 16.93 18.57
CA PRO A 139 -3.72 16.84 19.02
C PRO A 139 -4.70 17.50 18.02
N LYS A 140 -4.26 18.49 17.24
CA LYS A 140 -5.10 19.16 16.25
C LYS A 140 -5.37 18.24 15.07
N LEU A 141 -4.33 17.56 14.56
CA LEU A 141 -4.48 16.60 13.48
C LEU A 141 -5.36 15.43 13.92
N ILE A 142 -5.14 14.88 15.12
CA ILE A 142 -5.96 13.81 15.71
C ILE A 142 -7.43 14.26 15.77
N GLN A 143 -7.72 15.45 16.31
CA GLN A 143 -9.08 15.96 16.42
C GLN A 143 -9.75 16.12 15.05
N THR A 144 -9.00 16.59 14.05
CA THR A 144 -9.50 16.74 12.69
C THR A 144 -9.84 15.39 12.05
N LEU A 145 -8.98 14.40 12.22
CA LEU A 145 -9.21 13.06 11.67
C LEU A 145 -10.35 12.33 12.37
N VAL A 146 -10.45 12.44 13.70
CA VAL A 146 -11.56 11.86 14.47
C VAL A 146 -12.91 12.50 14.08
N ALA A 147 -12.93 13.79 13.78
CA ALA A 147 -14.14 14.47 13.30
C ALA A 147 -14.46 14.20 11.82
N SER A 148 -13.57 13.55 11.07
CA SER A 148 -13.74 13.26 9.65
C SER A 148 -14.61 12.00 9.46
N PRO A 149 -15.68 12.06 8.65
CA PRO A 149 -16.49 10.87 8.35
C PRO A 149 -15.90 9.96 7.28
N ARG A 150 -14.63 10.14 6.91
CA ARG A 150 -14.02 9.47 5.75
C ARG A 150 -13.42 8.11 6.05
N GLY A 151 -13.14 7.80 7.31
CA GLY A 151 -12.60 6.52 7.73
C GLY A 151 -13.61 5.73 8.54
N ASP A 152 -13.80 4.46 8.19
CA ASP A 152 -14.67 3.57 8.97
C ASP A 152 -14.01 3.16 10.29
N ARG A 153 -12.68 2.93 10.24
CA ARG A 153 -11.86 2.69 11.43
C ARG A 153 -10.62 3.57 11.41
N LEU A 154 -10.41 4.31 12.49
CA LEU A 154 -9.21 5.13 12.70
C LEU A 154 -8.40 4.59 13.88
N ASN A 155 -7.17 4.18 13.61
CA ASN A 155 -6.19 3.85 14.63
C ASN A 155 -5.31 5.08 14.91
N ILE A 156 -5.06 5.38 16.17
CA ILE A 156 -4.14 6.43 16.58
C ILE A 156 -2.92 5.80 17.25
N GLY A 157 -1.75 6.07 16.73
CA GLY A 157 -0.49 5.47 17.22
C GLY A 157 0.08 4.41 16.27
N ALA A 158 1.12 3.70 16.72
CA ALA A 158 1.85 2.72 15.91
C ALA A 158 1.12 1.37 15.85
N LEU A 159 -0.10 1.37 15.31
CA LEU A 159 -0.93 0.18 15.12
C LEU A 159 -0.98 -0.15 13.62
N ALA A 160 -0.71 -1.41 13.27
CA ALA A 160 -0.85 -1.84 11.88
C ALA A 160 -2.33 -1.89 11.48
N THR A 161 -2.63 -1.53 10.22
CA THR A 161 -4.01 -1.51 9.71
C THR A 161 -4.70 -2.88 9.76
N ASN A 162 -3.93 -3.97 9.69
CA ASN A 162 -4.42 -5.34 9.81
C ASN A 162 -4.50 -5.85 11.25
N GLN A 163 -4.13 -5.04 12.24
CA GLN A 163 -4.28 -5.39 13.64
C GLN A 163 -5.73 -5.16 14.07
N VAL A 164 -6.41 -6.24 14.41
CA VAL A 164 -7.83 -6.23 14.78
C VAL A 164 -7.96 -6.36 16.28
N SER A 165 -8.85 -5.57 16.87
CA SER A 165 -9.30 -5.70 18.24
C SER A 165 -10.71 -6.29 18.25
N TRP A 166 -10.97 -7.32 19.06
CA TRP A 166 -12.26 -8.03 19.07
C TRP A 166 -13.40 -7.24 19.73
N ASP A 167 -13.07 -6.13 20.37
CA ASP A 167 -14.01 -5.18 20.98
C ASP A 167 -14.37 -4.01 20.06
N GLN A 168 -13.87 -4.03 18.82
CA GLN A 168 -14.11 -2.98 17.82
C GLN A 168 -14.63 -3.57 16.51
N PRO A 169 -15.43 -2.85 15.74
CA PRO A 169 -15.83 -3.27 14.40
C PRO A 169 -14.61 -3.56 13.54
N HIS A 170 -14.62 -4.70 12.86
CA HIS A 170 -13.55 -5.08 11.94
C HIS A 170 -13.59 -4.23 10.66
N GLU A 171 -14.77 -4.05 10.16
CA GLU A 171 -15.11 -3.26 8.98
C GLU A 171 -16.16 -2.24 9.38
N GLY A 172 -16.24 -1.12 8.64
CA GLY A 172 -16.97 0.07 8.97
C GLY A 172 -18.40 -0.05 9.53
N ASN A 173 -18.87 1.06 10.02
CA ASN A 173 -20.18 1.19 10.67
C ASN A 173 -21.31 1.46 9.66
N LEU A 174 -21.14 1.10 8.40
CA LEU A 174 -22.17 1.30 7.40
C LEU A 174 -23.20 0.17 7.47
N PHE A 175 -24.35 0.53 7.99
CA PHE A 175 -25.59 -0.23 7.91
C PHE A 175 -26.57 0.53 7.05
#